data_05258ca3e70e2e0aadf344eefa341369
#
_entry.id   05258ca3e70e2e0aadf344eefa341369
#
_cell.length_a   1.000
_cell.length_b   1.000
_cell.length_c   1.000
_cell.angle_alpha   90.00
_cell.angle_beta   90.00
_cell.angle_gamma   90.00
#
_symmetry.space_group_name_H-M   'P 1'
#
loop_
_entity.id
_entity.type
_entity.pdbx_description
1 polymer ?
#
loop_
_entity_poly.entity_id
_entity_poly.type
_entity_poly.pdbx_seq_one_letter_code
_entity_poly.pdbx_strand_id
1 'polypeptide(L)'
;EYDKVERNAQISRNRFPDGANRDKFLFIGGLSKLNDGDIKSCLADLKEVVSKYPDSRLSEMAGMIINGVDAGRRLYGGKFDLNDVWTRRSIELNDRDSTRQKGYSPERNASFVFLLAYDPDKTNENQLLFEMAKYNFTSYMARYFDINIEDLEGLHRMQISGFNSYDEARQYANAVYQQPAIKRLLGNVRAYVISEPNLKLLGTSHTYEEYEKFYSKHFAPLPVSKRSEERRVGKECRRMCR
;
A
#
# COMPACT_ATOMS: atom_id res chain seq x y z
N GLU A 1 -7.01 13.89 -14.28
CA GLU A 1 -6.22 12.69 -14.62
C GLU A 1 -7.12 11.45 -14.77
N TYR A 2 -8.19 11.31 -13.97
CA TYR A 2 -9.16 10.21 -14.07
C TYR A 2 -9.80 10.14 -15.47
N ASP A 3 -10.16 11.28 -16.08
CA ASP A 3 -10.70 11.37 -17.46
C ASP A 3 -9.78 10.75 -18.50
N LYS A 4 -8.45 10.87 -18.31
CA LYS A 4 -7.47 10.24 -19.22
C LYS A 4 -7.44 8.73 -19.06
N VAL A 5 -7.58 8.24 -17.83
CA VAL A 5 -7.63 6.81 -17.54
C VAL A 5 -8.88 6.21 -18.17
N GLU A 6 -10.03 6.84 -17.98
CA GLU A 6 -11.30 6.38 -18.55
C GLU A 6 -11.27 6.36 -20.06
N ARG A 7 -10.75 7.44 -20.69
CA ARG A 7 -10.56 7.49 -22.15
C ARG A 7 -9.65 6.37 -22.65
N ASN A 8 -8.53 6.11 -21.98
CA ASN A 8 -7.60 5.05 -22.37
C ASN A 8 -8.21 3.66 -22.17
N ALA A 9 -8.97 3.45 -21.08
CA ALA A 9 -9.72 2.23 -20.86
C ALA A 9 -10.77 1.98 -21.95
N GLN A 10 -11.46 3.04 -22.39
CA GLN A 10 -12.42 2.98 -23.50
C GLN A 10 -11.74 2.67 -24.84
N ILE A 11 -10.59 3.30 -25.12
CA ILE A 11 -9.77 3.01 -26.32
C ILE A 11 -9.31 1.55 -26.31
N SER A 12 -8.84 1.06 -25.17
CA SER A 12 -8.44 -0.35 -24.99
C SER A 12 -9.62 -1.28 -25.24
N ARG A 13 -10.81 -0.95 -24.70
CA ARG A 13 -12.03 -1.74 -24.91
C ARG A 13 -12.39 -1.87 -26.39
N ASN A 14 -12.32 -0.76 -27.12
CA ASN A 14 -12.79 -0.68 -28.50
C ASN A 14 -11.78 -1.21 -29.53
N ARG A 15 -10.47 -0.99 -29.30
CA ARG A 15 -9.42 -1.33 -30.26
C ARG A 15 -8.70 -2.64 -29.96
N PHE A 16 -8.67 -3.05 -28.70
CA PHE A 16 -7.92 -4.22 -28.22
C PHE A 16 -8.76 -5.04 -27.22
N PRO A 17 -9.91 -5.61 -27.64
CA PRO A 17 -10.81 -6.32 -26.74
C PRO A 17 -10.14 -7.52 -26.05
N ASP A 18 -9.20 -8.18 -26.73
CA ASP A 18 -8.45 -9.34 -26.22
C ASP A 18 -6.97 -9.00 -25.89
N GLY A 19 -6.68 -7.73 -25.67
CA GLY A 19 -5.33 -7.27 -25.37
C GLY A 19 -4.81 -7.80 -24.03
N ALA A 20 -3.52 -8.13 -23.96
CA ALA A 20 -2.84 -8.70 -22.77
C ALA A 20 -2.94 -7.86 -21.48
N ASN A 21 -3.32 -6.58 -21.57
CA ASN A 21 -3.48 -5.68 -20.44
C ASN A 21 -4.93 -5.29 -20.19
N ARG A 22 -5.87 -6.03 -20.72
CA ARG A 22 -7.30 -5.72 -20.62
C ARG A 22 -7.80 -5.74 -19.18
N ASP A 23 -7.36 -6.71 -18.40
CA ASP A 23 -7.61 -6.82 -16.97
C ASP A 23 -7.15 -5.57 -16.18
N LYS A 24 -5.98 -5.04 -16.52
CA LYS A 24 -5.43 -3.83 -15.90
C LYS A 24 -6.24 -2.58 -16.22
N PHE A 25 -6.66 -2.43 -17.49
CA PHE A 25 -7.50 -1.29 -17.89
C PHE A 25 -8.90 -1.35 -17.27
N LEU A 26 -9.48 -2.54 -17.13
CA LEU A 26 -10.75 -2.72 -16.44
C LEU A 26 -10.62 -2.38 -14.95
N PHE A 27 -9.58 -2.90 -14.30
CA PHE A 27 -9.36 -2.69 -12.89
C PHE A 27 -9.13 -1.20 -12.55
N ILE A 28 -8.20 -0.53 -13.24
CA ILE A 28 -7.91 0.88 -12.98
C ILE A 28 -9.07 1.81 -13.39
N GLY A 29 -9.81 1.45 -14.44
CA GLY A 29 -11.04 2.16 -14.83
C GLY A 29 -12.13 2.03 -13.78
N GLY A 30 -12.30 0.83 -13.21
CA GLY A 30 -13.21 0.61 -12.09
C GLY A 30 -12.86 1.45 -10.86
N LEU A 31 -11.57 1.50 -10.48
CA LEU A 31 -11.09 2.35 -9.37
C LEU A 31 -11.33 3.85 -9.63
N SER A 32 -11.17 4.31 -10.88
CA SER A 32 -11.47 5.68 -11.27
C SER A 32 -12.94 6.02 -11.01
N LYS A 33 -13.85 5.17 -11.49
CA LYS A 33 -15.31 5.32 -11.30
C LYS A 33 -15.71 5.30 -9.82
N LEU A 34 -15.06 4.42 -9.04
CA LEU A 34 -15.31 4.35 -7.59
C LEU A 34 -14.93 5.65 -6.89
N ASN A 35 -13.81 6.25 -7.28
CA ASN A 35 -13.37 7.54 -6.74
C ASN A 35 -14.36 8.68 -7.09
N ASP A 36 -14.97 8.62 -8.27
CA ASP A 36 -15.98 9.59 -8.73
C ASP A 36 -17.39 9.33 -8.13
N GLY A 37 -17.52 8.28 -7.33
CA GLY A 37 -18.78 7.90 -6.67
C GLY A 37 -19.70 7.03 -7.51
N ASP A 38 -19.31 6.64 -8.73
CA ASP A 38 -20.07 5.72 -9.57
C ASP A 38 -19.79 4.26 -9.18
N ILE A 39 -20.34 3.87 -8.06
CA ILE A 39 -20.20 2.52 -7.50
C ILE A 39 -20.72 1.44 -8.45
N LYS A 40 -21.81 1.70 -9.15
CA LYS A 40 -22.44 0.69 -10.04
C LYS A 40 -21.53 0.33 -11.21
N SER A 41 -20.98 1.32 -11.89
CA SER A 41 -20.05 1.09 -13.02
C SER A 41 -18.71 0.53 -12.56
N CYS A 42 -18.23 0.94 -11.38
CA CYS A 42 -17.08 0.33 -10.75
C CYS A 42 -17.28 -1.18 -10.52
N LEU A 43 -18.36 -1.56 -9.84
CA LEU A 43 -18.65 -2.98 -9.56
C LEU A 43 -18.83 -3.80 -10.85
N ALA A 44 -19.39 -3.20 -11.92
CA ALA A 44 -19.50 -3.87 -13.21
C ALA A 44 -18.13 -4.18 -13.82
N ASP A 45 -17.22 -3.21 -13.84
CA ASP A 45 -15.86 -3.41 -14.36
C ASP A 45 -15.08 -4.42 -13.50
N LEU A 46 -15.16 -4.34 -12.17
CA LEU A 46 -14.47 -5.28 -11.27
C LEU A 46 -15.03 -6.70 -11.38
N LYS A 47 -16.36 -6.88 -11.51
CA LYS A 47 -16.98 -8.19 -11.77
C LYS A 47 -16.54 -8.75 -13.13
N GLU A 48 -16.33 -7.91 -14.14
CA GLU A 48 -15.77 -8.33 -15.42
C GLU A 48 -14.33 -8.83 -15.27
N VAL A 49 -13.49 -8.18 -14.41
CA VAL A 49 -12.14 -8.68 -14.09
C VAL A 49 -12.20 -10.07 -13.47
N VAL A 50 -13.03 -10.25 -12.41
CA VAL A 50 -13.15 -11.53 -11.71
C VAL A 50 -13.66 -12.65 -12.63
N SER A 51 -14.62 -12.34 -13.51
CA SER A 51 -15.27 -13.36 -14.36
C SER A 51 -14.45 -13.74 -15.61
N LYS A 52 -13.80 -12.76 -16.26
CA LYS A 52 -13.06 -13.00 -17.52
C LYS A 52 -11.58 -13.28 -17.33
N TYR A 53 -11.01 -12.84 -16.21
CA TYR A 53 -9.57 -12.95 -15.93
C TYR A 53 -9.33 -13.56 -14.55
N PRO A 54 -9.89 -14.75 -14.24
CA PRO A 54 -9.79 -15.35 -12.91
C PRO A 54 -8.35 -15.63 -12.49
N ASP A 55 -7.46 -15.92 -13.46
CA ASP A 55 -6.03 -16.18 -13.20
C ASP A 55 -5.20 -14.90 -13.06
N SER A 56 -5.80 -13.72 -13.30
CA SER A 56 -5.14 -12.45 -13.06
C SER A 56 -5.06 -12.18 -11.55
N ARG A 57 -3.89 -11.74 -11.08
CA ARG A 57 -3.71 -11.31 -9.69
C ARG A 57 -4.60 -10.13 -9.29
N LEU A 58 -5.08 -9.36 -10.29
CA LEU A 58 -6.05 -8.29 -10.07
C LEU A 58 -7.45 -8.82 -9.76
N SER A 59 -7.75 -10.08 -10.11
CA SER A 59 -9.04 -10.70 -9.83
C SER A 59 -9.29 -10.86 -8.32
N GLU A 60 -8.28 -11.26 -7.57
CA GLU A 60 -8.39 -11.35 -6.11
C GLU A 60 -8.65 -9.98 -5.47
N MET A 61 -7.89 -8.94 -5.88
CA MET A 61 -8.10 -7.58 -5.40
C MET A 61 -9.47 -7.02 -5.81
N ALA A 62 -9.91 -7.28 -7.04
CA ALA A 62 -11.24 -6.89 -7.48
C ALA A 62 -12.33 -7.54 -6.61
N GLY A 63 -12.17 -8.81 -6.27
CA GLY A 63 -13.05 -9.53 -5.35
C GLY A 63 -13.10 -8.92 -3.95
N MET A 64 -11.96 -8.54 -3.39
CA MET A 64 -11.88 -7.85 -2.09
C MET A 64 -12.62 -6.51 -2.10
N ILE A 65 -12.47 -5.72 -3.16
CA ILE A 65 -13.15 -4.42 -3.29
C ILE A 65 -14.67 -4.62 -3.42
N ILE A 66 -15.11 -5.58 -4.25
CA ILE A 66 -16.54 -5.92 -4.40
C ILE A 66 -17.13 -6.28 -3.04
N ASN A 67 -16.50 -7.19 -2.31
CA ASN A 67 -16.95 -7.63 -0.99
C ASN A 67 -16.96 -6.47 0.03
N GLY A 68 -15.98 -5.56 -0.04
CA GLY A 68 -15.92 -4.38 0.81
C GLY A 68 -17.09 -3.43 0.57
N VAL A 69 -17.42 -3.17 -0.70
CA VAL A 69 -18.56 -2.31 -1.07
C VAL A 69 -19.90 -2.96 -0.71
N ASP A 70 -20.06 -4.26 -0.97
CA ASP A 70 -21.27 -5.02 -0.64
C ASP A 70 -21.48 -5.12 0.89
N ALA A 71 -20.41 -5.16 1.68
CA ALA A 71 -20.46 -5.11 3.14
C ALA A 71 -20.74 -3.69 3.70
N GLY A 72 -20.94 -2.68 2.83
CA GLY A 72 -21.24 -1.31 3.22
C GLY A 72 -20.04 -0.56 3.82
N ARG A 73 -18.82 -1.02 3.62
CA ARG A 73 -17.62 -0.28 4.02
C ARG A 73 -17.61 1.07 3.31
N ARG A 74 -17.73 2.13 4.09
CA ARG A 74 -17.60 3.48 3.55
C ARG A 74 -16.13 3.75 3.29
N LEU A 75 -15.80 4.05 2.04
CA LEU A 75 -14.46 4.36 1.56
C LEU A 75 -13.95 5.76 1.98
N TYR A 76 -14.64 6.42 2.92
CA TYR A 76 -14.30 7.76 3.43
C TYR A 76 -14.12 7.73 4.93
N GLY A 77 -12.94 8.21 5.36
CA GLY A 77 -12.46 8.18 6.72
C GLY A 77 -13.40 8.69 7.79
N GLY A 78 -13.61 7.87 8.81
CA GLY A 78 -14.11 8.29 10.09
C GLY A 78 -13.03 9.01 10.91
N LYS A 79 -13.45 9.76 11.93
CA LYS A 79 -12.54 10.39 12.89
C LYS A 79 -12.11 9.38 13.95
N PHE A 80 -11.08 8.57 13.69
CA PHE A 80 -10.45 7.73 14.70
C PHE A 80 -9.03 8.20 15.00
N ASP A 81 -8.53 7.95 16.20
CA ASP A 81 -7.19 8.33 16.61
C ASP A 81 -6.16 7.31 16.09
N LEU A 82 -5.21 7.77 15.26
CA LEU A 82 -4.14 6.92 14.70
C LEU A 82 -3.31 6.20 15.78
N ASN A 83 -3.16 6.84 16.94
CA ASN A 83 -2.41 6.25 18.04
C ASN A 83 -3.10 5.00 18.58
N ASP A 84 -4.42 4.88 18.47
CA ASP A 84 -5.18 3.77 19.04
C ASP A 84 -4.92 2.44 18.32
N VAL A 85 -4.96 2.42 16.98
CA VAL A 85 -4.71 1.20 16.18
C VAL A 85 -3.29 0.68 16.36
N TRP A 86 -2.30 1.58 16.27
CA TRP A 86 -0.89 1.20 16.40
C TRP A 86 -0.54 0.79 17.83
N THR A 87 -1.07 1.49 18.83
CA THR A 87 -0.88 1.19 20.25
C THR A 87 -1.52 -0.15 20.61
N ARG A 88 -2.76 -0.39 20.18
CA ARG A 88 -3.48 -1.64 20.40
C ARG A 88 -2.70 -2.82 19.81
N ARG A 89 -2.25 -2.71 18.55
CA ARG A 89 -1.47 -3.75 17.88
C ARG A 89 -0.14 -4.02 18.57
N SER A 90 0.54 -2.98 19.05
CA SER A 90 1.79 -3.11 19.80
C SER A 90 1.58 -3.83 21.14
N ILE A 91 0.49 -3.55 21.85
CA ILE A 91 0.15 -4.23 23.12
C ILE A 91 -0.16 -5.71 22.87
N GLU A 92 -1.00 -6.03 21.89
CA GLU A 92 -1.37 -7.40 21.55
C GLU A 92 -0.15 -8.28 21.20
N LEU A 93 0.83 -7.72 20.49
CA LEU A 93 2.05 -8.43 20.11
C LEU A 93 3.01 -8.60 21.27
N ASN A 94 3.09 -7.63 22.19
CA ASN A 94 3.92 -7.73 23.38
C ASN A 94 3.39 -8.78 24.38
N ASP A 95 2.07 -8.98 24.45
CA ASP A 95 1.46 -10.01 25.30
C ASP A 95 1.72 -11.44 24.78
N ARG A 96 2.06 -11.61 23.50
CA ARG A 96 2.40 -12.90 22.88
C ARG A 96 3.88 -13.29 23.00
N ASP A 97 4.64 -12.70 23.89
CA ASP A 97 6.11 -12.70 23.96
C ASP A 97 6.79 -14.07 24.27
N SER A 98 6.06 -15.14 24.49
CA SER A 98 6.63 -16.42 24.94
C SER A 98 7.22 -17.32 23.83
N THR A 99 7.17 -16.93 22.54
CA THR A 99 7.58 -17.78 21.40
C THR A 99 8.52 -17.12 20.38
N ARG A 100 9.23 -16.06 20.74
CA ARG A 100 10.15 -15.34 19.84
C ARG A 100 11.39 -16.19 19.49
N GLN A 101 11.30 -16.99 18.43
CA GLN A 101 12.40 -17.88 18.02
C GLN A 101 13.33 -17.30 16.95
N LYS A 102 13.00 -16.21 16.24
CA LYS A 102 13.83 -15.70 15.13
C LYS A 102 13.74 -14.18 15.02
N GLY A 103 14.89 -13.51 15.11
CA GLY A 103 14.99 -12.07 14.87
C GLY A 103 14.97 -11.72 13.38
N TYR A 104 14.85 -10.42 13.06
CA TYR A 104 14.95 -9.91 11.71
C TYR A 104 16.33 -10.16 11.09
N SER A 105 16.38 -10.50 9.81
CA SER A 105 17.61 -10.70 9.04
C SER A 105 17.99 -9.44 8.25
N PRO A 106 19.27 -9.00 8.27
CA PRO A 106 19.76 -7.88 7.49
C PRO A 106 20.13 -8.26 6.03
N GLU A 107 19.79 -9.47 5.58
CA GLU A 107 20.08 -9.96 4.23
C GLU A 107 19.50 -9.02 3.17
N ARG A 108 20.37 -8.58 2.21
CA ARG A 108 19.99 -7.64 1.15
C ARG A 108 19.70 -8.30 -0.19
N ASN A 109 20.23 -9.53 -0.39
CA ASN A 109 20.07 -10.30 -1.62
C ASN A 109 18.94 -11.32 -1.49
N ALA A 110 17.77 -10.85 -1.11
CA ALA A 110 16.54 -11.62 -0.98
C ALA A 110 15.39 -10.92 -1.72
N SER A 111 14.26 -11.57 -1.87
CA SER A 111 13.04 -10.92 -2.34
C SER A 111 12.57 -9.87 -1.33
N PHE A 112 12.30 -8.68 -1.82
CA PHE A 112 11.83 -7.54 -1.02
C PHE A 112 10.44 -7.08 -1.44
N VAL A 113 9.78 -6.43 -0.50
CA VAL A 113 8.46 -5.83 -0.66
C VAL A 113 8.54 -4.36 -0.23
N PHE A 114 7.91 -3.47 -0.98
CA PHE A 114 7.59 -2.14 -0.52
C PHE A 114 6.22 -2.18 0.15
N LEU A 115 6.20 -1.99 1.45
CA LEU A 115 5.04 -2.13 2.32
C LEU A 115 4.53 -0.76 2.74
N LEU A 116 3.24 -0.53 2.56
CA LEU A 116 2.49 0.63 3.07
C LEU A 116 1.49 0.13 4.09
N ALA A 117 1.66 0.49 5.36
CA ALA A 117 0.78 0.11 6.45
C ALA A 117 0.00 1.32 6.95
N TYR A 118 -1.33 1.21 7.05
CA TYR A 118 -2.21 2.34 7.34
C TYR A 118 -3.54 1.90 7.98
N ASP A 119 -4.15 2.86 8.65
CA ASP A 119 -5.53 2.77 9.11
C ASP A 119 -6.47 3.09 7.93
N PRO A 120 -7.33 2.14 7.49
CA PRO A 120 -8.22 2.35 6.34
C PRO A 120 -9.25 3.46 6.57
N ASP A 121 -9.60 3.74 7.84
CA ASP A 121 -10.55 4.81 8.17
C ASP A 121 -9.93 6.21 8.03
N LYS A 122 -8.59 6.31 8.02
CA LYS A 122 -7.84 7.57 7.93
C LYS A 122 -7.10 7.77 6.61
N THR A 123 -7.14 6.76 5.75
CA THR A 123 -6.41 6.78 4.47
C THR A 123 -7.41 6.51 3.34
N ASN A 124 -7.37 7.31 2.29
CA ASN A 124 -8.14 7.02 1.09
C ASN A 124 -7.44 5.88 0.32
N GLU A 125 -7.74 4.64 0.72
CA GLU A 125 -7.13 3.42 0.18
C GLU A 125 -7.34 3.29 -1.33
N ASN A 126 -8.53 3.58 -1.83
CA ASN A 126 -8.80 3.45 -3.27
C ASN A 126 -8.01 4.44 -4.10
N GLN A 127 -7.87 5.66 -3.61
CA GLN A 127 -7.05 6.65 -4.29
C GLN A 127 -5.57 6.27 -4.23
N LEU A 128 -5.11 5.74 -3.09
CA LEU A 128 -3.75 5.25 -2.93
C LEU A 128 -3.49 4.08 -3.90
N LEU A 129 -4.38 3.10 -3.95
CA LEU A 129 -4.30 1.96 -4.86
C LEU A 129 -4.30 2.41 -6.33
N PHE A 130 -5.19 3.36 -6.69
CA PHE A 130 -5.23 3.92 -8.03
C PHE A 130 -3.90 4.58 -8.43
N GLU A 131 -3.37 5.45 -7.59
CA GLU A 131 -2.13 6.18 -7.89
C GLU A 131 -0.92 5.23 -7.94
N MET A 132 -0.88 4.21 -7.08
CA MET A 132 0.17 3.18 -7.11
C MET A 132 0.09 2.33 -8.37
N ALA A 133 -1.09 1.85 -8.74
CA ALA A 133 -1.31 1.06 -9.95
C ALA A 133 -0.98 1.89 -11.21
N LYS A 134 -1.46 3.13 -11.28
CA LYS A 134 -1.14 4.07 -12.36
C LYS A 134 0.37 4.27 -12.50
N TYR A 135 1.06 4.53 -11.39
CA TYR A 135 2.51 4.69 -11.38
C TYR A 135 3.24 3.45 -11.92
N ASN A 136 2.86 2.27 -11.45
CA ASN A 136 3.45 1.01 -11.91
C ASN A 136 3.24 0.80 -13.41
N PHE A 137 2.02 1.03 -13.91
CA PHE A 137 1.72 0.82 -15.33
C PHE A 137 2.37 1.84 -16.26
N THR A 138 2.61 3.06 -15.79
CA THR A 138 3.22 4.11 -16.62
C THR A 138 4.74 4.09 -16.57
N SER A 139 5.33 3.73 -15.44
CA SER A 139 6.78 3.82 -15.21
C SER A 139 7.51 2.50 -15.47
N TYR A 140 6.80 1.36 -15.40
CA TYR A 140 7.39 0.02 -15.52
C TYR A 140 6.64 -0.85 -16.53
N MET A 141 6.68 -0.46 -17.82
CA MET A 141 5.94 -1.18 -18.89
C MET A 141 6.46 -2.61 -19.14
N ALA A 142 7.76 -2.85 -18.92
CA ALA A 142 8.41 -4.15 -19.15
C ALA A 142 8.51 -5.01 -17.88
N ARG A 143 8.15 -4.47 -16.72
CA ARG A 143 8.27 -5.15 -15.43
C ARG A 143 6.97 -5.04 -14.66
N TYR A 144 6.51 -6.16 -14.16
CA TYR A 144 5.27 -6.23 -13.39
C TYR A 144 5.60 -6.26 -11.90
N PHE A 145 5.04 -5.31 -11.16
CA PHE A 145 4.98 -5.34 -9.70
C PHE A 145 3.59 -5.77 -9.28
N ASP A 146 3.54 -6.72 -8.37
CA ASP A 146 2.28 -7.15 -7.80
C ASP A 146 1.87 -6.23 -6.67
N ILE A 147 0.60 -5.85 -6.63
CA ILE A 147 0.01 -5.10 -5.53
C ILE A 147 -0.99 -6.02 -4.82
N ASN A 148 -0.80 -6.22 -3.53
CA ASN A 148 -1.70 -6.98 -2.67
C ASN A 148 -2.08 -6.13 -1.45
N ILE A 149 -3.30 -6.26 -0.95
CA ILE A 149 -3.76 -5.61 0.28
C ILE A 149 -4.21 -6.69 1.25
N GLU A 150 -3.65 -6.66 2.45
CA GLU A 150 -4.02 -7.53 3.56
C GLU A 150 -4.69 -6.70 4.67
N ASP A 151 -5.75 -7.23 5.25
CA ASP A 151 -6.35 -6.71 6.48
C ASP A 151 -5.82 -7.51 7.68
N LEU A 152 -5.14 -6.81 8.58
CA LEU A 152 -4.66 -7.36 9.85
C LEU A 152 -5.40 -6.68 11.00
N GLU A 153 -6.61 -7.18 11.30
CA GLU A 153 -7.40 -6.74 12.45
C GLU A 153 -7.60 -5.21 12.50
N GLY A 154 -7.94 -4.63 11.34
CA GLY A 154 -8.20 -3.21 11.17
C GLY A 154 -7.00 -2.36 10.78
N LEU A 155 -5.82 -2.97 10.62
CA LEU A 155 -4.66 -2.36 9.98
C LEU A 155 -4.51 -2.93 8.58
N HIS A 156 -4.59 -2.08 7.56
CA HIS A 156 -4.37 -2.51 6.19
C HIS A 156 -2.90 -2.41 5.81
N ARG A 157 -2.44 -3.40 5.04
CA ARG A 157 -1.09 -3.49 4.48
C ARG A 157 -1.15 -3.62 2.97
N MET A 158 -0.83 -2.55 2.26
CA MET A 158 -0.62 -2.61 0.81
C MET A 158 0.83 -3.02 0.55
N GLN A 159 1.01 -4.14 -0.11
CA GLN A 159 2.30 -4.75 -0.43
C GLN A 159 2.54 -4.63 -1.92
N ILE A 160 3.68 -4.07 -2.29
CA ILE A 160 4.15 -4.05 -3.67
C ILE A 160 5.36 -4.98 -3.71
N SER A 161 5.23 -6.09 -4.44
CA SER A 161 6.25 -7.14 -4.55
C SER A 161 6.84 -7.23 -5.96
N GLY A 162 7.88 -8.05 -6.12
CA GLY A 162 8.58 -8.25 -7.38
C GLY A 162 10.00 -7.65 -7.39
N PHE A 163 10.56 -7.31 -6.22
CA PHE A 163 11.93 -6.82 -6.08
C PHE A 163 12.87 -7.96 -5.67
N ASN A 164 13.99 -8.10 -6.39
CA ASN A 164 14.97 -9.17 -6.15
C ASN A 164 16.05 -8.78 -5.12
N SER A 165 16.08 -7.53 -4.69
CA SER A 165 17.03 -7.03 -3.71
C SER A 165 16.50 -5.83 -2.93
N TYR A 166 17.18 -5.52 -1.81
CA TYR A 166 16.95 -4.30 -1.04
C TYR A 166 17.11 -3.02 -1.87
N ASP A 167 18.20 -2.94 -2.64
CA ASP A 167 18.53 -1.72 -3.38
C ASP A 167 17.49 -1.41 -4.45
N GLU A 168 16.95 -2.43 -5.08
CA GLU A 168 15.89 -2.31 -6.07
C GLU A 168 14.57 -1.81 -5.43
N ALA A 169 14.15 -2.43 -4.34
CA ALA A 169 12.95 -2.01 -3.62
C ALA A 169 13.09 -0.59 -3.05
N ARG A 170 14.29 -0.24 -2.56
CA ARG A 170 14.58 1.11 -2.08
C ARG A 170 14.57 2.15 -3.21
N GLN A 171 15.14 1.82 -4.37
CA GLN A 171 15.10 2.71 -5.53
C GLN A 171 13.65 2.98 -5.96
N TYR A 172 12.83 1.94 -6.00
CA TYR A 172 11.40 2.06 -6.28
C TYR A 172 10.72 2.95 -5.24
N ALA A 173 10.92 2.70 -3.95
CA ALA A 173 10.35 3.52 -2.88
C ALA A 173 10.72 4.99 -3.02
N ASN A 174 11.99 5.30 -3.29
CA ASN A 174 12.45 6.66 -3.52
C ASN A 174 11.75 7.32 -4.72
N ALA A 175 11.56 6.59 -5.81
CA ALA A 175 10.90 7.09 -7.01
C ALA A 175 9.39 7.34 -6.78
N VAL A 176 8.72 6.46 -6.04
CA VAL A 176 7.32 6.64 -5.60
C VAL A 176 7.17 7.92 -4.77
N TYR A 177 8.10 8.20 -3.86
CA TYR A 177 8.08 9.43 -3.05
C TYR A 177 8.31 10.71 -3.83
N GLN A 178 8.87 10.64 -5.03
CA GLN A 178 8.98 11.79 -5.93
C GLN A 178 7.64 12.11 -6.62
N GLN A 179 6.67 11.20 -6.59
CA GLN A 179 5.35 11.43 -7.19
C GLN A 179 4.47 12.30 -6.29
N PRO A 180 4.12 13.55 -6.68
CA PRO A 180 3.38 14.46 -5.80
C PRO A 180 1.99 13.93 -5.39
N ALA A 181 1.32 13.20 -6.29
CA ALA A 181 0.00 12.62 -6.04
C ALA A 181 0.08 11.57 -4.92
N ILE A 182 1.01 10.62 -5.02
CA ILE A 182 1.21 9.57 -4.02
C ILE A 182 1.68 10.18 -2.69
N LYS A 183 2.66 11.08 -2.74
CA LYS A 183 3.22 11.72 -1.54
C LYS A 183 2.17 12.40 -0.66
N ARG A 184 1.13 12.99 -1.26
CA ARG A 184 0.02 13.62 -0.52
C ARG A 184 -0.80 12.60 0.27
N LEU A 185 -0.95 11.38 -0.26
CA LEU A 185 -1.72 10.30 0.35
C LEU A 185 -0.96 9.58 1.47
N LEU A 186 0.37 9.66 1.46
CA LEU A 186 1.23 8.99 2.43
C LEU A 186 1.36 9.70 3.79
N GLY A 187 0.58 10.75 4.04
CA GLY A 187 0.67 11.53 5.29
C GLY A 187 0.39 10.75 6.56
N ASN A 188 -0.48 9.76 6.50
CA ASN A 188 -0.89 8.88 7.59
C ASN A 188 -0.48 7.42 7.35
N VAL A 189 0.42 7.17 6.41
CA VAL A 189 0.87 5.85 6.02
C VAL A 189 2.29 5.64 6.51
N ARG A 190 2.55 4.49 7.16
CA ARG A 190 3.90 4.03 7.47
C ARG A 190 4.42 3.19 6.31
N ALA A 191 5.60 3.54 5.81
CA ALA A 191 6.18 2.87 4.66
C ALA A 191 7.48 2.17 5.02
N TYR A 192 7.64 0.95 4.51
CA TYR A 192 8.77 0.09 4.80
C TYR A 192 9.29 -0.56 3.52
N VAL A 193 10.60 -0.78 3.46
CA VAL A 193 11.24 -1.71 2.52
C VAL A 193 11.66 -2.92 3.32
N ILE A 194 11.01 -4.05 3.10
CA ILE A 194 11.13 -5.23 3.94
C ILE A 194 11.35 -6.49 3.09
N SER A 195 12.23 -7.39 3.54
CA SER A 195 12.37 -8.69 2.88
C SER A 195 11.19 -9.60 3.19
N GLU A 196 10.82 -10.47 2.27
CA GLU A 196 9.69 -11.42 2.48
C GLU A 196 9.84 -12.28 3.76
N PRO A 197 11.04 -12.78 4.12
CA PRO A 197 11.22 -13.48 5.40
C PRO A 197 10.92 -12.60 6.61
N ASN A 198 11.33 -11.32 6.58
CA ASN A 198 11.07 -10.38 7.67
C ASN A 198 9.59 -9.94 7.70
N LEU A 199 8.93 -9.84 6.54
CA LEU A 199 7.51 -9.50 6.45
C LEU A 199 6.63 -10.51 7.18
N LYS A 200 6.98 -11.79 7.15
CA LYS A 200 6.28 -12.85 7.89
C LYS A 200 6.34 -12.70 9.41
N LEU A 201 7.37 -12.03 9.91
CA LEU A 201 7.56 -11.77 11.34
C LEU A 201 6.86 -10.46 11.77
N LEU A 202 6.74 -9.51 10.84
CA LEU A 202 6.19 -8.18 11.10
C LEU A 202 4.67 -8.26 11.35
N GLY A 203 4.25 -7.78 12.51
CA GLY A 203 2.84 -7.77 12.90
C GLY A 203 2.30 -9.14 13.36
N THR A 204 3.12 -10.18 13.42
CA THR A 204 2.77 -11.50 13.93
C THR A 204 3.59 -11.89 15.16
N SER A 205 4.91 -11.77 15.09
CA SER A 205 5.84 -12.09 16.17
C SER A 205 6.60 -10.87 16.66
N HIS A 206 6.71 -9.84 15.85
CA HIS A 206 7.45 -8.61 16.13
C HIS A 206 6.63 -7.37 15.78
N THR A 207 6.82 -6.29 16.54
CA THR A 207 6.13 -5.01 16.35
C THR A 207 6.74 -4.19 15.22
N TYR A 208 5.99 -3.20 14.73
CA TYR A 208 6.47 -2.25 13.73
C TYR A 208 7.61 -1.38 14.27
N GLU A 209 7.56 -1.00 15.56
CA GLU A 209 8.58 -0.24 16.25
C GLU A 209 9.90 -1.01 16.36
N GLU A 210 9.84 -2.32 16.56
CA GLU A 210 11.04 -3.19 16.55
C GLU A 210 11.65 -3.24 15.15
N TYR A 211 10.82 -3.33 14.11
CA TYR A 211 11.30 -3.29 12.74
C TYR A 211 11.93 -1.94 12.39
N GLU A 212 11.36 -0.83 12.82
CA GLU A 212 11.93 0.51 12.61
C GLU A 212 13.31 0.66 13.27
N LYS A 213 13.48 0.15 14.49
CA LYS A 213 14.78 0.10 15.18
C LYS A 213 15.80 -0.77 14.45
N PHE A 214 15.37 -1.96 14.01
CA PHE A 214 16.20 -2.86 13.21
C PHE A 214 16.59 -2.20 11.88
N TYR A 215 15.63 -1.62 11.17
CA TYR A 215 15.83 -0.96 9.88
C TYR A 215 16.83 0.20 9.99
N SER A 216 16.67 1.06 10.98
CA SER A 216 17.57 2.21 11.21
C SER A 216 19.02 1.81 11.50
N LYS A 217 19.22 0.62 12.06
CA LYS A 217 20.54 0.07 12.38
C LYS A 217 21.25 -0.53 11.17
N HIS A 218 20.51 -1.16 10.26
CA HIS A 218 21.07 -2.00 9.20
C HIS A 218 20.90 -1.42 7.79
N PHE A 219 19.96 -0.49 7.60
CA PHE A 219 19.60 0.06 6.30
C PHE A 219 19.58 1.59 6.31
N ALA A 220 19.77 2.19 5.14
CA ALA A 220 19.66 3.63 5.00
C ALA A 220 18.20 4.09 5.09
N PRO A 221 17.89 5.19 5.82
CA PRO A 221 16.53 5.64 6.04
C PRO A 221 15.82 5.98 4.72
N LEU A 222 14.51 5.74 4.67
CA LEU A 222 13.66 6.20 3.58
C LEU A 222 13.41 7.72 3.72
N PRO A 223 13.19 8.46 2.61
CA PRO A 223 13.00 9.92 2.63
C PRO A 223 11.87 10.42 3.53
N VAL A 224 10.94 9.54 3.92
CA VAL A 224 9.75 9.87 4.72
C VAL A 224 10.01 9.88 6.22
N SER A 225 10.99 9.13 6.70
CA SER A 225 11.30 9.05 8.13
C SER A 225 11.80 10.38 8.73
N LYS A 226 12.29 11.31 7.89
CA LYS A 226 12.76 12.64 8.34
C LYS A 226 11.66 13.58 8.83
N ARG A 227 10.40 13.37 8.45
CA ARG A 227 9.31 14.30 8.82
C ARG A 227 8.78 14.12 10.25
N SER A 228 8.94 12.94 10.83
CA SER A 228 8.57 12.68 12.23
C SER A 228 9.59 13.25 13.21
N GLU A 229 10.88 13.32 12.84
CA GLU A 229 11.93 13.88 13.68
C GLU A 229 11.92 15.42 13.68
N GLU A 230 11.70 16.07 12.55
CA GLU A 230 11.60 17.55 12.51
C GLU A 230 10.44 18.10 13.34
N ARG A 231 9.32 17.35 13.46
CA ARG A 231 8.23 17.74 14.36
C ARG A 231 8.56 17.57 15.85
N ARG A 232 9.45 16.66 16.22
CA ARG A 232 9.92 16.50 17.61
C ARG A 232 10.90 17.59 18.00
N VAL A 233 11.89 17.88 17.16
CA VAL A 233 12.90 18.92 17.43
C VAL A 233 12.27 20.31 17.51
N GLY A 234 11.29 20.63 16.66
CA GLY A 234 10.60 21.93 16.71
C GLY A 234 9.72 22.18 17.94
N LYS A 235 9.33 21.11 18.68
CA LYS A 235 8.57 21.23 19.94
C LYS A 235 9.47 21.37 21.17
N GLU A 236 10.68 20.85 21.15
CA GLU A 236 11.62 20.96 22.27
C GLU A 236 12.29 22.34 22.31
N CYS A 237 12.62 22.96 21.17
CA CYS A 237 13.16 24.31 21.13
C CYS A 237 12.21 25.39 21.65
N ARG A 238 10.89 25.21 21.63
CA ARG A 238 9.92 26.15 22.19
C ARG A 238 9.76 26.10 23.70
N ARG A 239 10.30 25.09 24.36
CA ARG A 239 10.25 24.93 25.84
C ARG A 239 11.47 25.50 26.56
N MET A 240 12.54 25.82 25.86
CA MET A 240 13.78 26.39 26.48
C MET A 240 13.90 27.91 26.39
N CYS A 241 12.94 28.61 25.77
CA CYS A 241 12.91 30.06 25.70
C CYS A 241 11.73 30.65 26.51
N ARG A 242 11.65 30.34 27.79
CA ARG A 242 10.88 31.10 28.80
C ARG A 242 11.56 31.03 30.13
#